data_ba7cc0dbee5d6faaee6565c5ab53ad9e
#
_entry.id   ba7cc0dbee5d6faaee6565c5ab53ad9e
#
_cell.length_a   1.000
_cell.length_b   1.000
_cell.length_c   1.000
_cell.angle_alpha   90.00
_cell.angle_beta   90.00
_cell.angle_gamma   90.00
#
_symmetry.space_group_name_H-M   'P 1'
#
loop_
_entity.id
_entity.type
_entity.pdbx_description
1 polymer ?
#
loop_
_entity_poly.entity_id
_entity_poly.type
_entity_poly.pdbx_seq_one_letter_code
_entity_poly.pdbx_strand_id
1 'polypeptide(L)'
;MNVRHGLPDDLSHLYEICHRTGYVGQDATGVVSDRRLLGQYFAAPYLVHDPSWCWIATDDQGPTGYLVTTPDSRTFADWMNTQWLPKVREDLPQRPDPSWSPFETWLWGLVREPAGFPDFVDDYPAHLHIDFLPRAQGQGLGTRLIGQFIDQSRKLGVRGFHLGVGLENTRAQAFYDKQGFHVIRQDPGVLYLGLRL
;
A
#
# COMPACT_ATOMS: atom_id res chain seq x y z
N MET A 1 -14.91 -5.38 15.50
CA MET A 1 -13.59 -4.96 14.98
C MET A 1 -13.30 -3.53 15.40
N ASN A 2 -12.07 -3.29 15.84
CA ASN A 2 -11.59 -1.97 16.26
C ASN A 2 -10.66 -1.38 15.19
N VAL A 3 -10.49 -0.05 15.23
CA VAL A 3 -9.54 0.66 14.38
C VAL A 3 -8.74 1.61 15.25
N ARG A 4 -7.43 1.62 15.08
CA ARG A 4 -6.49 2.50 15.78
C ARG A 4 -5.35 2.92 14.87
N HIS A 5 -4.56 3.89 15.27
CA HIS A 5 -3.29 4.19 14.59
C HIS A 5 -2.30 3.04 14.72
N GLY A 6 -1.40 2.95 13.73
CA GLY A 6 -0.32 1.98 13.70
C GLY A 6 0.69 2.21 14.84
N LEU A 7 1.24 1.12 15.35
CA LEU A 7 2.31 1.10 16.34
C LEU A 7 3.52 0.38 15.75
N PRO A 8 4.75 0.64 16.21
CA PRO A 8 5.94 -0.06 15.72
C PRO A 8 5.82 -1.60 15.77
N ASP A 9 5.13 -2.13 16.77
CA ASP A 9 4.92 -3.58 16.95
C ASP A 9 3.99 -4.19 15.89
N ASP A 10 3.25 -3.37 15.12
CA ASP A 10 2.41 -3.86 14.02
C ASP A 10 3.22 -4.23 12.76
N LEU A 11 4.50 -3.92 12.71
CA LEU A 11 5.31 -4.08 11.51
C LEU A 11 5.28 -5.51 10.95
N SER A 12 5.39 -6.52 11.82
CA SER A 12 5.31 -7.93 11.41
C SER A 12 3.95 -8.29 10.83
N HIS A 13 2.88 -7.71 11.37
CA HIS A 13 1.52 -7.92 10.88
C HIS A 13 1.29 -7.24 9.51
N LEU A 14 1.89 -6.08 9.27
CA LEU A 14 1.83 -5.44 7.96
C LEU A 14 2.47 -6.32 6.88
N TYR A 15 3.62 -6.92 7.16
CA TYR A 15 4.25 -7.88 6.25
C TYR A 15 3.34 -9.07 5.95
N GLU A 16 2.79 -9.70 7.00
CA GLU A 16 1.91 -10.86 6.85
C GLU A 16 0.64 -10.52 6.06
N ILE A 17 -0.05 -9.42 6.41
CA ILE A 17 -1.27 -8.99 5.71
C ILE A 17 -0.95 -8.67 4.25
N CYS A 18 0.10 -7.89 4.00
CA CYS A 18 0.51 -7.52 2.64
C CYS A 18 0.83 -8.76 1.79
N HIS A 19 1.57 -9.73 2.33
CA HIS A 19 1.87 -10.97 1.65
C HIS A 19 0.60 -11.77 1.31
N ARG A 20 -0.35 -11.83 2.24
CA ARG A 20 -1.59 -12.60 2.07
C ARG A 20 -2.67 -11.92 1.25
N THR A 21 -2.45 -10.71 0.77
CA THR A 21 -3.44 -9.93 0.02
C THR A 21 -2.88 -9.23 -1.20
N GLY A 22 -1.55 -9.14 -1.34
CA GLY A 22 -0.89 -8.27 -2.30
C GLY A 22 -0.76 -8.84 -3.72
N TYR A 23 -1.13 -10.09 -3.97
CA TYR A 23 -1.14 -10.65 -5.31
C TYR A 23 -2.51 -10.43 -5.97
N VAL A 24 -2.71 -9.24 -6.54
CA VAL A 24 -3.99 -8.82 -7.17
C VAL A 24 -5.19 -9.03 -6.22
N GLY A 25 -4.99 -8.71 -4.93
CA GLY A 25 -6.01 -8.94 -3.89
C GLY A 25 -6.08 -10.38 -3.37
N GLN A 26 -5.17 -11.26 -3.80
CA GLN A 26 -5.09 -12.67 -3.40
C GLN A 26 -3.82 -12.93 -2.56
N ASP A 27 -3.78 -14.12 -1.95
CA ASP A 27 -2.61 -14.60 -1.21
C ASP A 27 -1.43 -14.84 -2.17
N ALA A 28 -0.28 -14.24 -1.87
CA ALA A 28 0.95 -14.40 -2.64
C ALA A 28 1.76 -15.66 -2.26
N THR A 29 1.28 -16.46 -1.30
CA THR A 29 1.93 -17.72 -0.91
C THR A 29 2.04 -18.65 -2.12
N GLY A 30 3.25 -19.13 -2.39
CA GLY A 30 3.55 -19.94 -3.58
C GLY A 30 3.83 -19.13 -4.86
N VAL A 31 3.64 -17.80 -4.83
CA VAL A 31 3.99 -16.88 -5.93
C VAL A 31 5.22 -16.06 -5.58
N VAL A 32 5.33 -15.64 -4.33
CA VAL A 32 6.45 -14.87 -3.78
C VAL A 32 7.07 -15.66 -2.64
N SER A 33 8.34 -16.00 -2.76
CA SER A 33 9.07 -16.82 -1.78
C SER A 33 9.48 -16.03 -0.54
N ASP A 34 9.93 -14.78 -0.70
CA ASP A 34 10.20 -13.88 0.43
C ASP A 34 8.91 -13.23 0.92
N ARG A 35 8.43 -13.68 2.08
CA ARG A 35 7.20 -13.18 2.71
C ARG A 35 7.21 -11.70 3.06
N ARG A 36 8.38 -11.05 3.09
CA ARG A 36 8.50 -9.62 3.38
C ARG A 36 8.57 -8.76 2.13
N LEU A 37 8.92 -9.32 0.96
CA LEU A 37 9.25 -8.55 -0.23
C LEU A 37 8.14 -7.59 -0.67
N LEU A 38 6.88 -8.03 -0.72
CA LEU A 38 5.73 -7.15 -0.98
C LEU A 38 5.62 -6.02 0.04
N GLY A 39 5.67 -6.37 1.33
CA GLY A 39 5.55 -5.41 2.41
C GLY A 39 6.73 -4.43 2.49
N GLN A 40 7.92 -4.79 2.00
CA GLN A 40 9.07 -3.89 1.90
C GLN A 40 8.80 -2.66 1.00
N TYR A 41 7.86 -2.75 0.10
CA TYR A 41 7.52 -1.63 -0.78
C TYR A 41 6.13 -1.04 -0.48
N PHE A 42 5.12 -1.88 -0.21
CA PHE A 42 3.72 -1.47 -0.19
C PHE A 42 3.12 -1.28 1.21
N ALA A 43 3.83 -1.60 2.30
CA ALA A 43 3.23 -1.52 3.64
C ALA A 43 4.19 -1.00 4.72
N ALA A 44 5.32 -1.69 4.95
CA ALA A 44 6.24 -1.42 6.04
C ALA A 44 6.84 0.01 6.04
N PRO A 45 7.26 0.56 4.88
CA PRO A 45 7.90 1.88 4.86
C PRO A 45 6.97 2.99 5.36
N TYR A 46 5.67 2.90 5.14
CA TYR A 46 4.70 3.89 5.62
C TYR A 46 4.65 3.93 7.14
N LEU A 47 4.57 2.76 7.79
CA LEU A 47 4.54 2.67 9.24
C LEU A 47 5.84 3.15 9.88
N VAL A 48 6.98 2.85 9.25
CA VAL A 48 8.30 3.28 9.75
C VAL A 48 8.52 4.76 9.52
N HIS A 49 8.01 5.32 8.41
CA HIS A 49 8.13 6.73 8.08
C HIS A 49 7.29 7.61 9.01
N ASP A 50 5.98 7.33 9.09
CA ASP A 50 5.06 8.10 9.94
C ASP A 50 3.85 7.24 10.35
N PRO A 51 3.86 6.65 11.55
CA PRO A 51 2.75 5.85 12.06
C PRO A 51 1.43 6.61 12.19
N SER A 52 1.46 7.96 12.29
CA SER A 52 0.26 8.78 12.40
C SER A 52 -0.60 8.78 11.13
N TRP A 53 -0.03 8.36 10.00
CA TRP A 53 -0.68 8.17 8.71
C TRP A 53 -1.00 6.71 8.40
N CYS A 54 -0.98 5.86 9.43
CA CYS A 54 -1.30 4.44 9.32
C CYS A 54 -2.44 4.07 10.26
N TRP A 55 -3.41 3.34 9.76
CA TRP A 55 -4.52 2.79 10.56
C TRP A 55 -4.53 1.27 10.47
N ILE A 56 -4.72 0.64 11.61
CA ILE A 56 -4.76 -0.82 11.75
C ILE A 56 -6.17 -1.22 12.20
N ALA A 57 -6.78 -2.12 11.46
CA ALA A 57 -8.00 -2.80 11.86
C ALA A 57 -7.64 -4.07 12.64
N THR A 58 -8.33 -4.31 13.76
CA THR A 58 -8.09 -5.45 14.63
C THR A 58 -9.40 -6.16 14.98
N ASP A 59 -9.31 -7.48 15.17
CA ASP A 59 -10.33 -8.32 15.77
C ASP A 59 -9.79 -8.99 17.05
N ASP A 60 -10.46 -10.01 17.55
CA ASP A 60 -10.05 -10.82 18.71
C ASP A 60 -8.79 -11.68 18.44
N GLN A 61 -8.42 -11.89 17.20
CA GLN A 61 -7.21 -12.60 16.78
C GLN A 61 -6.03 -11.67 16.49
N GLY A 62 -6.21 -10.33 16.59
CA GLY A 62 -5.19 -9.33 16.36
C GLY A 62 -5.38 -8.52 15.07
N PRO A 63 -4.31 -7.92 14.50
CA PRO A 63 -4.37 -7.15 13.27
C PRO A 63 -4.91 -7.96 12.09
N THR A 64 -5.86 -7.38 11.37
CA THR A 64 -6.60 -8.06 10.29
C THR A 64 -6.66 -7.26 9.00
N GLY A 65 -6.19 -6.02 9.02
CA GLY A 65 -6.09 -5.14 7.87
C GLY A 65 -5.45 -3.83 8.23
N TYR A 66 -5.08 -3.08 7.22
CA TYR A 66 -4.47 -1.77 7.38
C TYR A 66 -4.93 -0.81 6.27
N LEU A 67 -4.80 0.47 6.56
CA LEU A 67 -4.66 1.54 5.59
C LEU A 67 -3.37 2.27 5.94
N VAL A 68 -2.40 2.27 5.01
CA VAL A 68 -1.14 2.99 5.13
C VAL A 68 -1.06 4.05 4.05
N THR A 69 -0.60 5.24 4.42
CA THR A 69 -0.66 6.41 3.55
C THR A 69 0.53 7.33 3.76
N THR A 70 0.70 8.25 2.83
CA THR A 70 1.52 9.45 3.01
C THR A 70 0.76 10.67 2.51
N PRO A 71 0.85 11.83 3.17
CA PRO A 71 0.25 13.08 2.68
C PRO A 71 1.00 13.69 1.50
N ASP A 72 2.26 13.28 1.28
CA ASP A 72 3.14 13.81 0.24
C ASP A 72 4.01 12.70 -0.36
N SER A 73 3.67 12.31 -1.59
CA SER A 73 4.35 11.25 -2.34
C SER A 73 5.79 11.60 -2.70
N ARG A 74 6.11 12.89 -2.93
CA ARG A 74 7.46 13.33 -3.26
C ARG A 74 8.39 13.15 -2.06
N THR A 75 8.01 13.72 -0.92
CA THR A 75 8.76 13.60 0.33
C THR A 75 8.93 12.13 0.73
N PHE A 76 7.88 11.33 0.56
CA PHE A 76 7.94 9.90 0.85
C PHE A 76 8.90 9.15 -0.08
N ALA A 77 8.88 9.42 -1.39
CA ALA A 77 9.80 8.82 -2.34
C ALA A 77 11.26 9.17 -2.04
N ASP A 78 11.54 10.42 -1.69
CA ASP A 78 12.88 10.87 -1.27
C ASP A 78 13.36 10.11 -0.02
N TRP A 79 12.49 9.97 0.98
CA TRP A 79 12.80 9.18 2.17
C TRP A 79 12.98 7.69 1.87
N MET A 80 12.13 7.11 1.03
CA MET A 80 12.30 5.74 0.55
C MET A 80 13.68 5.53 -0.07
N ASN A 81 14.11 6.43 -0.94
CA ASN A 81 15.36 6.32 -1.68
C ASN A 81 16.61 6.51 -0.82
N THR A 82 16.51 7.34 0.24
CA THR A 82 17.67 7.70 1.05
C THR A 82 17.78 6.92 2.36
N GLN A 83 16.67 6.47 2.93
CA GLN A 83 16.64 5.88 4.27
C GLN A 83 16.16 4.43 4.30
N TRP A 84 15.21 4.04 3.42
CA TRP A 84 14.56 2.74 3.47
C TRP A 84 15.14 1.73 2.46
N LEU A 85 15.03 2.01 1.17
CA LEU A 85 15.44 1.08 0.11
C LEU A 85 16.92 0.69 0.17
N PRO A 86 17.88 1.56 0.55
CA PRO A 86 19.27 1.13 0.71
C PRO A 86 19.42 -0.03 1.67
N LYS A 87 18.75 -0.01 2.82
CA LYS A 87 18.78 -1.09 3.82
C LYS A 87 18.11 -2.37 3.31
N VAL A 88 16.96 -2.23 2.66
CA VAL A 88 16.26 -3.39 2.08
C VAL A 88 17.12 -4.09 1.03
N ARG A 89 17.87 -3.33 0.22
CA ARG A 89 18.75 -3.85 -0.84
C ARG A 89 19.95 -4.62 -0.32
N GLU A 90 20.40 -4.35 0.91
CA GLU A 90 21.49 -5.11 1.56
C GLU A 90 21.12 -6.59 1.76
N ASP A 91 19.85 -6.85 2.08
CA ASP A 91 19.33 -8.20 2.33
C ASP A 91 18.91 -8.93 1.04
N LEU A 92 18.82 -8.24 -0.09
CA LEU A 92 18.35 -8.81 -1.36
C LEU A 92 19.51 -9.32 -2.24
N PRO A 93 19.32 -10.43 -2.96
CA PRO A 93 20.32 -10.93 -3.90
C PRO A 93 20.59 -9.90 -5.01
N GLN A 94 21.84 -9.91 -5.53
CA GLN A 94 22.25 -8.99 -6.60
C GLN A 94 21.53 -9.23 -7.93
N ARG A 95 21.00 -10.44 -8.14
CA ARG A 95 20.24 -10.85 -9.33
C ARG A 95 19.02 -11.64 -8.86
N PRO A 96 17.91 -11.59 -9.61
CA PRO A 96 16.75 -12.42 -9.30
C PRO A 96 17.13 -13.89 -9.44
N ASP A 97 16.55 -14.73 -8.58
CA ASP A 97 16.71 -16.19 -8.70
C ASP A 97 15.94 -16.67 -9.93
N PRO A 98 16.52 -17.52 -10.79
CA PRO A 98 15.83 -18.05 -11.98
C PRO A 98 14.57 -18.86 -11.68
N SER A 99 14.40 -19.35 -10.45
CA SER A 99 13.20 -20.09 -10.01
C SER A 99 12.04 -19.17 -9.60
N TRP A 100 12.27 -17.87 -9.44
CA TRP A 100 11.24 -16.94 -9.03
C TRP A 100 10.14 -16.76 -10.08
N SER A 101 8.94 -16.51 -9.61
CA SER A 101 7.84 -16.14 -10.49
C SER A 101 8.13 -14.82 -11.21
N PRO A 102 7.46 -14.55 -12.36
CA PRO A 102 7.56 -13.23 -13.00
C PRO A 102 7.14 -12.09 -12.07
N PHE A 103 6.18 -12.31 -11.19
CA PHE A 103 5.71 -11.33 -10.23
C PHE A 103 6.75 -11.05 -9.13
N GLU A 104 7.41 -12.08 -8.59
CA GLU A 104 8.49 -11.91 -7.62
C GLU A 104 9.70 -11.21 -8.23
N THR A 105 10.05 -11.56 -9.47
CA THR A 105 11.11 -10.87 -10.23
C THR A 105 10.78 -9.39 -10.45
N TRP A 106 9.54 -9.06 -10.77
CA TRP A 106 9.08 -7.68 -10.88
C TRP A 106 9.18 -6.93 -9.54
N LEU A 107 8.76 -7.54 -8.43
CA LEU A 107 8.91 -6.95 -7.08
C LEU A 107 10.36 -6.67 -6.72
N TRP A 108 11.25 -7.61 -7.02
CA TRP A 108 12.68 -7.43 -6.81
C TRP A 108 13.20 -6.21 -7.61
N GLY A 109 12.80 -6.10 -8.87
CA GLY A 109 13.12 -4.94 -9.71
C GLY A 109 12.60 -3.63 -9.11
N LEU A 110 11.36 -3.62 -8.64
CA LEU A 110 10.74 -2.46 -8.01
C LEU A 110 11.51 -1.95 -6.79
N VAL A 111 12.04 -2.85 -5.95
CA VAL A 111 12.86 -2.50 -4.79
C VAL A 111 14.27 -2.04 -5.20
N ARG A 112 14.81 -2.56 -6.32
CA ARG A 112 16.12 -2.19 -6.84
C ARG A 112 16.16 -0.83 -7.52
N GLU A 113 15.07 -0.43 -8.15
CA GLU A 113 14.96 0.87 -8.78
C GLU A 113 14.62 1.96 -7.75
N PRO A 114 14.96 3.23 -8.02
CA PRO A 114 14.51 4.33 -7.18
C PRO A 114 12.99 4.39 -7.11
N ALA A 115 12.45 4.60 -5.90
CA ALA A 115 11.04 4.92 -5.75
C ALA A 115 10.72 6.23 -6.46
N GLY A 116 9.67 6.23 -7.26
CA GLY A 116 9.18 7.37 -8.01
C GLY A 116 7.77 7.78 -7.56
N PHE A 117 7.27 8.79 -8.23
CA PHE A 117 5.89 9.25 -8.10
C PHE A 117 5.35 9.62 -9.48
N PRO A 118 4.03 9.54 -9.71
CA PRO A 118 3.46 9.87 -11.01
C PRO A 118 3.47 11.38 -11.29
N ASP A 119 3.37 11.75 -12.56
CA ASP A 119 3.35 13.15 -13.03
C ASP A 119 2.12 13.94 -12.56
N PHE A 120 1.03 13.28 -12.20
CA PHE A 120 -0.18 13.89 -11.64
C PHE A 120 -0.09 14.14 -10.11
N VAL A 121 1.06 13.94 -9.48
CA VAL A 121 1.25 14.10 -8.03
C VAL A 121 0.98 15.52 -7.53
N ASP A 122 1.08 16.54 -8.40
CA ASP A 122 0.74 17.92 -8.02
C ASP A 122 -0.76 18.12 -7.75
N ASP A 123 -1.61 17.38 -8.45
CA ASP A 123 -3.06 17.39 -8.25
C ASP A 123 -3.50 16.43 -7.13
N TYR A 124 -2.78 15.32 -6.96
CA TYR A 124 -3.06 14.24 -6.01
C TYR A 124 -1.81 13.91 -5.19
N PRO A 125 -1.38 14.81 -4.27
CA PRO A 125 -0.08 14.69 -3.59
C PRO A 125 0.02 13.48 -2.66
N ALA A 126 -1.07 13.06 -2.03
CA ALA A 126 -1.09 11.93 -1.13
C ALA A 126 -1.33 10.60 -1.88
N HIS A 127 -0.89 9.49 -1.30
CA HIS A 127 -1.26 8.16 -1.79
C HIS A 127 -1.45 7.16 -0.66
N LEU A 128 -2.08 6.02 -0.98
CA LEU A 128 -2.45 5.01 0.00
C LEU A 128 -2.31 3.58 -0.52
N HIS A 129 -2.17 2.65 0.44
CA HIS A 129 -2.45 1.22 0.25
C HIS A 129 -3.40 0.75 1.35
N ILE A 130 -4.33 -0.12 1.00
CA ILE A 130 -5.33 -0.66 1.92
C ILE A 130 -5.55 -2.13 1.64
N ASP A 131 -5.37 -2.94 2.67
CA ASP A 131 -5.48 -4.39 2.58
C ASP A 131 -6.20 -4.96 3.79
N PHE A 132 -7.02 -5.98 3.56
CA PHE A 132 -7.75 -6.71 4.59
C PHE A 132 -7.69 -8.20 4.35
N LEU A 133 -7.34 -8.96 5.39
CA LEU A 133 -7.50 -10.41 5.38
C LEU A 133 -8.96 -10.80 5.09
N PRO A 134 -9.20 -11.97 4.48
CA PRO A 134 -10.56 -12.38 4.10
C PRO A 134 -11.60 -12.26 5.22
N ARG A 135 -11.21 -12.58 6.48
CA ARG A 135 -12.09 -12.49 7.66
C ARG A 135 -12.56 -11.07 8.01
N ALA A 136 -11.87 -10.02 7.50
CA ALA A 136 -12.20 -8.62 7.75
C ALA A 136 -12.90 -7.93 6.56
N GLN A 137 -12.99 -8.62 5.44
CA GLN A 137 -13.59 -8.08 4.24
C GLN A 137 -15.14 -8.03 4.34
N GLY A 138 -15.76 -7.10 3.62
CA GLY A 138 -17.23 -6.97 3.58
C GLY A 138 -17.87 -6.36 4.83
N GLN A 139 -17.08 -5.86 5.80
CA GLN A 139 -17.56 -5.34 7.08
C GLN A 139 -17.55 -3.80 7.16
N GLY A 140 -17.43 -3.12 6.04
CA GLY A 140 -17.40 -1.65 5.98
C GLY A 140 -16.10 -0.99 6.47
N LEU A 141 -15.10 -1.79 6.87
CA LEU A 141 -13.84 -1.27 7.41
C LEU A 141 -13.08 -0.39 6.42
N GLY A 142 -13.05 -0.77 5.15
CA GLY A 142 -12.40 0.02 4.10
C GLY A 142 -12.99 1.42 3.98
N THR A 143 -14.31 1.53 3.93
CA THR A 143 -15.03 2.81 3.90
C THR A 143 -14.73 3.65 5.15
N ARG A 144 -14.72 3.00 6.33
CA ARG A 144 -14.39 3.67 7.59
C ARG A 144 -12.97 4.21 7.60
N LEU A 145 -11.98 3.43 7.15
CA LEU A 145 -10.57 3.85 7.13
C LEU A 145 -10.33 4.97 6.11
N ILE A 146 -10.90 4.87 4.92
CA ILE A 146 -10.84 5.95 3.92
C ILE A 146 -11.48 7.23 4.46
N GLY A 147 -12.61 7.15 5.17
CA GLY A 147 -13.23 8.30 5.82
C GLY A 147 -12.31 8.98 6.84
N GLN A 148 -11.65 8.22 7.70
CA GLN A 148 -10.68 8.76 8.68
C GLN A 148 -9.48 9.43 7.98
N PHE A 149 -8.98 8.83 6.92
CA PHE A 149 -7.91 9.41 6.11
C PHE A 149 -8.34 10.72 5.45
N ILE A 150 -9.53 10.77 4.86
CA ILE A 150 -10.11 11.98 4.26
C ILE A 150 -10.21 13.10 5.32
N ASP A 151 -10.74 12.79 6.50
CA ASP A 151 -10.92 13.78 7.56
C ASP A 151 -9.59 14.35 8.06
N GLN A 152 -8.56 13.49 8.19
CA GLN A 152 -7.22 13.94 8.56
C GLN A 152 -6.58 14.78 7.44
N SER A 153 -6.70 14.33 6.20
CA SER A 153 -6.17 15.01 5.02
C SER A 153 -6.74 16.43 4.87
N ARG A 154 -8.06 16.58 5.04
CA ARG A 154 -8.73 17.91 4.99
C ARG A 154 -8.23 18.86 6.05
N LYS A 155 -8.02 18.38 7.29
CA LYS A 155 -7.50 19.21 8.40
C LYS A 155 -6.09 19.74 8.11
N LEU A 156 -5.31 19.04 7.30
CA LEU A 156 -3.94 19.37 6.94
C LEU A 156 -3.80 20.02 5.56
N GLY A 157 -4.93 20.29 4.88
CA GLY A 157 -4.95 20.97 3.59
C GLY A 157 -4.43 20.12 2.42
N VAL A 158 -4.45 18.80 2.55
CA VAL A 158 -4.12 17.89 1.45
C VAL A 158 -5.20 17.99 0.38
N ARG A 159 -4.83 18.29 -0.87
CA ARG A 159 -5.79 18.61 -1.96
C ARG A 159 -6.44 17.39 -2.60
N GLY A 160 -5.81 16.24 -2.49
CA GLY A 160 -6.27 15.01 -3.10
C GLY A 160 -5.27 13.87 -2.90
N PHE A 161 -5.71 12.68 -3.22
CA PHE A 161 -4.86 11.49 -3.13
C PHE A 161 -5.15 10.52 -4.26
N HIS A 162 -4.16 9.70 -4.56
CA HIS A 162 -4.22 8.71 -5.60
C HIS A 162 -3.86 7.32 -5.08
N LEU A 163 -4.15 6.33 -5.90
CA LEU A 163 -3.68 4.97 -5.72
C LEU A 163 -3.55 4.29 -7.08
N GLY A 164 -2.73 3.23 -7.14
CA GLY A 164 -2.68 2.30 -8.25
C GLY A 164 -3.41 1.00 -7.90
N VAL A 165 -4.25 0.50 -8.79
CA VAL A 165 -4.92 -0.80 -8.65
C VAL A 165 -4.69 -1.64 -9.89
N GLY A 166 -4.38 -2.93 -9.73
CA GLY A 166 -4.22 -3.86 -10.85
C GLY A 166 -5.48 -3.93 -11.72
N LEU A 167 -5.30 -3.97 -13.04
CA LEU A 167 -6.43 -4.06 -13.99
C LEU A 167 -7.32 -5.29 -13.75
N GLU A 168 -6.74 -6.37 -13.24
CA GLU A 168 -7.47 -7.62 -12.95
C GLU A 168 -8.21 -7.56 -11.59
N ASN A 169 -7.90 -6.58 -10.72
CA ASN A 169 -8.54 -6.43 -9.41
C ASN A 169 -9.86 -5.64 -9.50
N THR A 170 -10.81 -6.19 -10.25
CA THR A 170 -12.13 -5.56 -10.49
C THR A 170 -12.92 -5.32 -9.21
N ARG A 171 -12.69 -6.14 -8.18
CA ARG A 171 -13.32 -5.98 -6.86
C ARG A 171 -12.85 -4.71 -6.16
N ALA A 172 -11.54 -4.44 -6.16
CA ALA A 172 -10.99 -3.22 -5.59
C ALA A 172 -11.42 -1.99 -6.40
N GLN A 173 -11.42 -2.08 -7.73
CA GLN A 173 -11.92 -1.01 -8.60
C GLN A 173 -13.36 -0.63 -8.27
N ALA A 174 -14.27 -1.62 -8.15
CA ALA A 174 -15.66 -1.38 -7.77
C ALA A 174 -15.81 -0.82 -6.35
N PHE A 175 -14.91 -1.15 -5.44
CA PHE A 175 -14.87 -0.56 -4.09
C PHE A 175 -14.49 0.91 -4.16
N TYR A 176 -13.42 1.28 -4.88
CA TYR A 176 -12.97 2.66 -4.99
C TYR A 176 -13.98 3.55 -5.73
N ASP A 177 -14.62 3.03 -6.78
CA ASP A 177 -15.72 3.73 -7.48
C ASP A 177 -16.84 4.13 -6.50
N LYS A 178 -17.28 3.21 -5.63
CA LYS A 178 -18.26 3.49 -4.57
C LYS A 178 -17.79 4.51 -3.52
N GLN A 179 -16.46 4.69 -3.36
CA GLN A 179 -15.90 5.71 -2.47
C GLN A 179 -15.75 7.07 -3.16
N GLY A 180 -16.13 7.18 -4.44
CA GLY A 180 -16.07 8.42 -5.22
C GLY A 180 -14.72 8.67 -5.93
N PHE A 181 -13.87 7.66 -6.02
CA PHE A 181 -12.66 7.77 -6.83
C PHE A 181 -13.02 7.76 -8.32
N HIS A 182 -12.24 8.49 -9.08
CA HIS A 182 -12.34 8.52 -10.55
C HIS A 182 -11.01 8.09 -11.18
N VAL A 183 -11.07 7.65 -12.43
CA VAL A 183 -9.89 7.27 -13.21
C VAL A 183 -9.08 8.51 -13.56
N ILE A 184 -7.80 8.52 -13.19
CA ILE A 184 -6.82 9.54 -13.60
C ILE A 184 -6.12 9.06 -14.87
N ARG A 185 -5.57 7.84 -14.86
CA ARG A 185 -4.78 7.27 -15.95
C ARG A 185 -4.81 5.75 -15.90
N GLN A 186 -4.67 5.12 -17.07
CA GLN A 186 -4.41 3.70 -17.20
C GLN A 186 -3.07 3.48 -17.88
N ASP A 187 -2.20 2.69 -17.23
CA ASP A 187 -0.93 2.22 -17.77
C ASP A 187 -0.98 0.69 -17.90
N PRO A 188 -0.02 0.05 -18.59
CA PRO A 188 0.03 -1.41 -18.66
C PRO A 188 0.02 -2.08 -17.27
N GLY A 189 -1.01 -2.87 -16.99
CA GLY A 189 -1.16 -3.59 -15.72
C GLY A 189 -1.76 -2.80 -14.55
N VAL A 190 -1.89 -1.48 -14.63
CA VAL A 190 -2.35 -0.64 -13.50
C VAL A 190 -3.36 0.44 -13.94
N LEU A 191 -4.38 0.62 -13.13
CA LEU A 191 -5.33 1.73 -13.19
C LEU A 191 -5.04 2.70 -12.04
N TYR A 192 -4.71 3.95 -12.37
CA TYR A 192 -4.56 5.01 -11.36
C TYR A 192 -5.89 5.68 -11.11
N LEU A 193 -6.28 5.68 -9.85
CA LEU A 193 -7.52 6.28 -9.37
C LEU A 193 -7.20 7.45 -8.44
N GLY A 194 -8.02 8.50 -8.47
CA GLY A 194 -7.86 9.67 -7.62
C GLY A 194 -9.14 10.14 -6.97
N LEU A 195 -8.99 10.83 -5.84
CA LEU A 195 -10.06 11.56 -5.17
C LEU A 195 -9.55 12.95 -4.79
N ARG A 196 -10.28 13.99 -5.19
CA ARG A 196 -10.04 15.39 -4.76
C ARG A 196 -10.79 15.66 -3.45
N LEU A 197 -10.18 16.46 -2.56
CA LEU A 197 -10.70 16.77 -1.23
C LEU A 197 -11.29 18.18 -1.12
#